data_3ad276d48f73692f661de241353c4089
#
_entry.id   3ad276d48f73692f661de241353c4089
#
_cell.length_a   1.000
_cell.length_b   1.000
_cell.length_c   1.000
_cell.angle_alpha   90.00
_cell.angle_beta   90.00
_cell.angle_gamma   90.00
#
_symmetry.space_group_name_H-M   'P 1'
#
loop_
_entity.id
_entity.type
_entity.pdbx_description
1 polymer ?
#
loop_
_entity_poly.entity_id
_entity_poly.type
_entity_poly.pdbx_seq_one_letter_code
_entity_poly.pdbx_strand_id
1 'polypeptide(L)'
;MKELKELSFLMYTSKEENISVNVVVKDETIWLTQKAMAELFGVDRTSISRHLKNIFETGELYEKVVCAEFAHTTDHGAIPGKTQTKDTKFYNLDAIISVGYRVNSQKATKFRIWATGVLKEYMIKGFTLDDERLKQGKTLFGQDYFRELLERVRSIRASERRIWQQITDIFAECSIDYNKDDQITKDFYAMVQNKFHYAISGKTAAEIVYESADSKKENMGLMTWKNSPKGRILKSDVSIAKNYLDEKSIKRLERAITGYFDYIEDIIERENTFTMQEFAHSVNEFLAFRRYDILQNKGKISHAKAKEKAESEYDIFNKTQKIESDFDRELKKLTKEMSHEG
;
A
#
# COMPACT_ATOMS: atom_id res chain seq x y z
N MET A 1 -2.44 -27.68 20.22
CA MET A 1 -2.92 -26.27 20.28
C MET A 1 -1.70 -25.40 20.55
N LYS A 2 -1.44 -24.36 19.74
CA LYS A 2 -0.38 -23.40 20.08
C LYS A 2 -0.87 -22.61 21.30
N GLU A 3 -0.09 -22.60 22.37
CA GLU A 3 -0.35 -21.76 23.54
C GLU A 3 -0.43 -20.30 23.11
N LEU A 4 -1.54 -19.66 23.41
CA LEU A 4 -1.72 -18.24 23.15
C LEU A 4 -0.91 -17.46 24.20
N LYS A 5 0.12 -16.76 23.75
CA LYS A 5 1.01 -15.99 24.62
C LYS A 5 0.42 -14.59 24.83
N GLU A 6 0.17 -14.24 26.07
CA GLU A 6 -0.12 -12.84 26.42
C GLU A 6 1.17 -12.01 26.34
N LEU A 7 1.03 -10.84 25.72
CA LEU A 7 2.12 -9.89 25.55
C LEU A 7 1.68 -8.51 26.04
N SER A 8 2.59 -7.78 26.66
CA SER A 8 2.37 -6.38 26.96
C SER A 8 2.44 -5.59 25.64
N PHE A 9 1.36 -4.95 25.29
CA PHE A 9 1.22 -4.17 24.07
C PHE A 9 1.01 -2.70 24.39
N LEU A 10 1.84 -1.84 23.80
CA LEU A 10 1.66 -0.39 23.88
C LEU A 10 0.48 0.00 22.97
N MET A 11 -0.65 0.31 23.58
CA MET A 11 -1.86 0.71 22.85
C MET A 11 -1.72 2.11 22.24
N TYR A 12 -1.30 3.06 23.05
CA TYR A 12 -1.08 4.44 22.62
C TYR A 12 -0.23 5.20 23.63
N THR A 13 0.41 6.27 23.14
CA THR A 13 1.17 7.20 23.97
C THR A 13 0.37 8.48 24.17
N SER A 14 0.21 8.92 25.41
CA SER A 14 -0.29 10.25 25.76
C SER A 14 0.88 11.16 26.14
N LYS A 15 0.63 12.47 26.26
CA LYS A 15 1.67 13.42 26.70
C LYS A 15 2.26 13.11 28.08
N GLU A 16 1.53 12.37 28.90
CA GLU A 16 1.87 12.13 30.30
C GLU A 16 2.33 10.70 30.57
N GLU A 17 1.87 9.72 29.77
CA GLU A 17 2.12 8.31 30.03
C GLU A 17 1.99 7.43 28.77
N ASN A 18 2.68 6.30 28.77
CA ASN A 18 2.53 5.22 27.80
C ASN A 18 1.50 4.23 28.34
N ILE A 19 0.42 4.03 27.59
CA ILE A 19 -0.65 3.12 27.97
C ILE A 19 -0.40 1.75 27.33
N SER A 20 -0.04 0.79 28.15
CA SER A 20 0.16 -0.60 27.76
C SER A 20 -0.92 -1.50 28.37
N VAL A 21 -1.26 -2.57 27.68
CA VAL A 21 -2.22 -3.58 28.14
C VAL A 21 -1.75 -4.96 27.71
N ASN A 22 -2.05 -5.98 28.49
CA ASN A 22 -1.78 -7.36 28.10
C ASN A 22 -2.80 -7.81 27.05
N VAL A 23 -2.29 -8.21 25.89
CA VAL A 23 -3.09 -8.63 24.75
C VAL A 23 -2.72 -10.04 24.31
N VAL A 24 -3.65 -10.73 23.68
CA VAL A 24 -3.38 -11.89 22.85
C VAL A 24 -3.26 -11.41 21.41
N VAL A 25 -2.18 -11.80 20.70
CA VAL A 25 -1.98 -11.50 19.29
C VAL A 25 -2.32 -12.73 18.47
N LYS A 26 -3.29 -12.59 17.56
CA LYS A 26 -3.70 -13.67 16.65
C LYS A 26 -4.35 -13.05 15.40
N ASP A 27 -4.12 -13.66 14.24
CA ASP A 27 -4.71 -13.28 12.95
C ASP A 27 -4.50 -11.77 12.62
N GLU A 28 -3.25 -11.29 12.84
CA GLU A 28 -2.81 -9.90 12.60
C GLU A 28 -3.61 -8.84 13.38
N THR A 29 -4.30 -9.23 14.45
CA THR A 29 -5.01 -8.32 15.33
C THR A 29 -4.71 -8.63 16.80
N ILE A 30 -5.15 -7.73 17.68
CA ILE A 30 -5.06 -7.90 19.13
C ILE A 30 -6.43 -8.26 19.68
N TRP A 31 -6.40 -9.06 20.75
CA TRP A 31 -7.57 -9.57 21.43
C TRP A 31 -7.48 -9.25 22.93
N LEU A 32 -8.55 -8.70 23.49
CA LEU A 32 -8.67 -8.39 24.93
C LEU A 32 -9.88 -9.09 25.55
N THR A 33 -9.74 -9.43 26.83
CA THR A 33 -10.90 -9.82 27.66
C THR A 33 -11.68 -8.57 28.09
N GLN A 34 -12.92 -8.74 28.54
CA GLN A 34 -13.69 -7.64 29.15
C GLN A 34 -12.97 -7.04 30.38
N LYS A 35 -12.22 -7.86 31.14
CA LYS A 35 -11.44 -7.39 32.28
C LYS A 35 -10.30 -6.48 31.83
N ALA A 36 -9.53 -6.90 30.82
CA ALA A 36 -8.44 -6.09 30.29
C ALA A 36 -8.94 -4.78 29.64
N MET A 37 -10.10 -4.80 28.97
CA MET A 37 -10.74 -3.56 28.48
C MET A 37 -11.19 -2.65 29.64
N ALA A 38 -11.69 -3.19 30.73
CA ALA A 38 -12.07 -2.43 31.89
C ALA A 38 -10.87 -1.70 32.53
N GLU A 39 -9.72 -2.39 32.63
CA GLU A 39 -8.45 -1.82 33.08
C GLU A 39 -7.93 -0.75 32.12
N LEU A 40 -7.96 -1.03 30.80
CA LEU A 40 -7.55 -0.10 29.76
C LEU A 40 -8.32 1.21 29.82
N PHE A 41 -9.64 1.14 29.94
CA PHE A 41 -10.49 2.33 29.93
C PHE A 41 -10.83 2.87 31.31
N GLY A 42 -10.37 2.21 32.37
CA GLY A 42 -10.55 2.69 33.76
C GLY A 42 -12.01 2.68 34.20
N VAL A 43 -12.75 1.62 33.90
CA VAL A 43 -14.15 1.40 34.26
C VAL A 43 -14.35 -0.01 34.82
N ASP A 44 -15.51 -0.29 35.37
CA ASP A 44 -15.86 -1.65 35.78
C ASP A 44 -16.21 -2.57 34.58
N ARG A 45 -16.07 -3.87 34.79
CA ARG A 45 -16.37 -4.88 33.77
C ARG A 45 -17.84 -4.87 33.34
N THR A 46 -18.76 -4.54 34.22
CA THR A 46 -20.20 -4.48 33.93
C THR A 46 -20.50 -3.37 32.92
N SER A 47 -19.78 -2.24 33.05
CA SER A 47 -19.87 -1.15 32.07
C SER A 47 -19.42 -1.61 30.68
N ILE A 48 -18.28 -2.33 30.57
CA ILE A 48 -17.82 -2.91 29.31
C ILE A 48 -18.86 -3.87 28.72
N SER A 49 -19.39 -4.78 29.54
CA SER A 49 -20.41 -5.75 29.09
C SER A 49 -21.64 -5.06 28.55
N ARG A 50 -22.10 -3.98 29.18
CA ARG A 50 -23.25 -3.19 28.70
C ARG A 50 -22.96 -2.49 27.38
N HIS A 51 -21.77 -1.93 27.20
CA HIS A 51 -21.40 -1.30 25.93
C HIS A 51 -21.29 -2.32 24.80
N LEU A 52 -20.68 -3.47 25.03
CA LEU A 52 -20.61 -4.56 24.04
C LEU A 52 -22.01 -5.03 23.63
N LYS A 53 -22.90 -5.25 24.61
CA LYS A 53 -24.30 -5.61 24.35
C LYS A 53 -24.97 -4.58 23.42
N ASN A 54 -24.85 -3.30 23.74
CA ASN A 54 -25.45 -2.24 22.92
C ASN A 54 -24.85 -2.18 21.49
N ILE A 55 -23.52 -2.42 21.35
CA ILE A 55 -22.86 -2.48 20.02
C ILE A 55 -23.45 -3.59 19.15
N PHE A 56 -23.68 -4.76 19.76
CA PHE A 56 -24.28 -5.89 19.03
C PHE A 56 -25.76 -5.70 18.73
N GLU A 57 -26.52 -5.17 19.69
CA GLU A 57 -27.96 -4.90 19.52
C GLU A 57 -28.24 -3.81 18.47
N THR A 58 -27.35 -2.83 18.33
CA THR A 58 -27.48 -1.77 17.30
C THR A 58 -26.99 -2.21 15.93
N GLY A 59 -26.39 -3.41 15.80
CA GLY A 59 -25.84 -3.91 14.55
C GLY A 59 -24.54 -3.21 14.10
N GLU A 60 -23.90 -2.42 14.98
CA GLU A 60 -22.61 -1.79 14.65
C GLU A 60 -21.52 -2.83 14.39
N LEU A 61 -21.50 -3.90 15.20
CA LEU A 61 -20.62 -5.06 15.01
C LEU A 61 -21.38 -6.36 15.24
N TYR A 62 -20.97 -7.41 14.54
CA TYR A 62 -21.52 -8.75 14.73
C TYR A 62 -20.65 -9.55 15.71
N GLU A 63 -21.24 -10.03 16.82
CA GLU A 63 -20.52 -10.75 17.87
C GLU A 63 -19.70 -11.92 17.32
N LYS A 64 -20.25 -12.71 16.38
CA LYS A 64 -19.57 -13.87 15.76
C LYS A 64 -18.27 -13.50 15.02
N VAL A 65 -18.11 -12.23 14.60
CA VAL A 65 -16.94 -11.76 13.86
C VAL A 65 -15.87 -11.21 14.79
N VAL A 66 -16.29 -10.50 15.84
CA VAL A 66 -15.38 -9.75 16.72
C VAL A 66 -15.11 -10.42 18.07
N CYS A 67 -15.68 -11.60 18.30
CA CYS A 67 -15.54 -12.36 19.53
C CYS A 67 -15.05 -13.77 19.26
N ALA A 68 -14.12 -14.25 20.07
CA ALA A 68 -13.62 -15.63 20.05
C ALA A 68 -13.38 -16.15 21.47
N GLU A 69 -13.47 -17.46 21.64
CA GLU A 69 -13.13 -18.12 22.90
C GLU A 69 -11.75 -18.73 22.80
N PHE A 70 -10.89 -18.40 23.77
CA PHE A 70 -9.55 -18.95 23.87
C PHE A 70 -9.35 -19.58 25.24
N ALA A 71 -8.60 -20.67 25.28
CA ALA A 71 -8.10 -21.25 26.51
C ALA A 71 -7.12 -20.25 27.16
N HIS A 72 -7.52 -19.68 28.29
CA HIS A 72 -6.77 -18.67 29.02
C HIS A 72 -6.35 -19.23 30.38
N THR A 73 -5.05 -19.22 30.64
CA THR A 73 -4.47 -19.72 31.89
C THR A 73 -4.21 -18.56 32.83
N THR A 74 -4.77 -18.63 34.03
CA THR A 74 -4.62 -17.62 35.08
C THR A 74 -4.18 -18.29 36.37
N ASP A 75 -3.61 -17.52 37.29
CA ASP A 75 -3.33 -18.00 38.64
C ASP A 75 -4.62 -18.43 39.34
N HIS A 76 -4.55 -19.53 40.08
CA HIS A 76 -5.68 -20.04 40.85
C HIS A 76 -5.89 -19.16 42.11
N GLY A 77 -7.00 -18.42 42.15
CA GLY A 77 -7.23 -17.41 43.16
C GLY A 77 -7.26 -17.90 44.61
N ALA A 78 -7.42 -19.22 44.87
CA ALA A 78 -7.47 -19.78 46.21
C ALA A 78 -6.23 -20.64 46.56
N ILE A 79 -5.37 -20.98 45.62
CA ILE A 79 -4.20 -21.86 45.83
C ILE A 79 -2.95 -21.23 45.24
N PRO A 80 -2.05 -20.63 46.08
CA PRO A 80 -0.82 -20.04 45.59
C PRO A 80 0.03 -21.02 44.79
N GLY A 81 0.54 -20.59 43.64
CA GLY A 81 1.42 -21.39 42.76
C GLY A 81 0.69 -22.40 41.87
N LYS A 82 -0.64 -22.50 41.92
CA LYS A 82 -1.42 -23.27 40.91
C LYS A 82 -2.04 -22.36 39.88
N THR A 83 -2.09 -22.83 38.67
CA THR A 83 -2.78 -22.17 37.54
C THR A 83 -4.07 -22.91 37.19
N GLN A 84 -5.04 -22.19 36.69
CA GLN A 84 -6.26 -22.77 36.10
C GLN A 84 -6.42 -22.31 34.67
N THR A 85 -6.78 -23.22 33.79
CA THR A 85 -7.10 -22.89 32.39
C THR A 85 -8.61 -22.93 32.22
N LYS A 86 -9.16 -21.85 31.67
CA LYS A 86 -10.60 -21.73 31.39
C LYS A 86 -10.79 -21.10 30.03
N ASP A 87 -11.77 -21.56 29.27
CA ASP A 87 -12.20 -20.89 28.06
C ASP A 87 -12.78 -19.53 28.41
N THR A 88 -12.15 -18.50 27.86
CA THR A 88 -12.47 -17.11 28.13
C THR A 88 -12.75 -16.39 26.82
N LYS A 89 -13.78 -15.56 26.84
CA LYS A 89 -14.21 -14.77 25.72
C LYS A 89 -13.29 -13.55 25.53
N PHE A 90 -12.73 -13.43 24.34
CA PHE A 90 -11.89 -12.32 23.91
C PHE A 90 -12.58 -11.55 22.80
N TYR A 91 -12.23 -10.28 22.65
CA TYR A 91 -12.77 -9.33 21.71
C TYR A 91 -11.64 -8.70 20.91
N ASN A 92 -11.80 -8.60 19.59
CA ASN A 92 -10.78 -8.09 18.68
C ASN A 92 -10.66 -6.56 18.75
N LEU A 93 -9.75 -5.99 17.96
CA LEU A 93 -9.45 -4.56 17.93
C LEU A 93 -10.69 -3.72 17.56
N ASP A 94 -11.57 -4.19 16.67
CA ASP A 94 -12.77 -3.44 16.29
C ASP A 94 -13.70 -3.23 17.50
N ALA A 95 -13.93 -4.29 18.28
CA ALA A 95 -14.72 -4.21 19.50
C ALA A 95 -14.08 -3.31 20.55
N ILE A 96 -12.74 -3.35 20.70
CA ILE A 96 -11.98 -2.51 21.63
C ILE A 96 -12.16 -1.03 21.26
N ILE A 97 -12.03 -0.69 19.99
CA ILE A 97 -12.20 0.67 19.47
C ILE A 97 -13.63 1.16 19.71
N SER A 98 -14.64 0.39 19.32
CA SER A 98 -16.05 0.75 19.50
C SER A 98 -16.43 0.99 20.96
N VAL A 99 -15.92 0.15 21.88
CA VAL A 99 -16.09 0.34 23.31
C VAL A 99 -15.39 1.62 23.78
N GLY A 100 -14.16 1.89 23.33
CA GLY A 100 -13.39 3.09 23.72
C GLY A 100 -14.07 4.40 23.34
N TYR A 101 -14.80 4.43 22.25
CA TYR A 101 -15.61 5.59 21.84
C TYR A 101 -16.87 5.78 22.70
N ARG A 102 -17.43 4.73 23.31
CA ARG A 102 -18.67 4.76 24.10
C ARG A 102 -18.46 4.94 25.60
N VAL A 103 -17.32 4.51 26.12
CA VAL A 103 -17.01 4.60 27.55
C VAL A 103 -16.80 6.05 27.98
N ASN A 104 -17.42 6.44 29.08
CA ASN A 104 -17.23 7.76 29.70
C ASN A 104 -16.24 7.68 30.88
N SER A 105 -14.95 7.91 30.61
CA SER A 105 -13.88 7.96 31.61
C SER A 105 -12.74 8.85 31.14
N GLN A 106 -11.85 9.25 32.05
CA GLN A 106 -10.63 10.01 31.68
C GLN A 106 -9.72 9.21 30.75
N LYS A 107 -9.51 7.91 31.03
CA LYS A 107 -8.69 7.04 30.16
C LYS A 107 -9.30 6.90 28.77
N ALA A 108 -10.61 6.68 28.66
CA ALA A 108 -11.28 6.64 27.37
C ALA A 108 -11.25 7.99 26.63
N THR A 109 -11.26 9.11 27.35
CA THR A 109 -11.08 10.43 26.77
C THR A 109 -9.66 10.60 26.19
N LYS A 110 -8.62 10.19 26.91
CA LYS A 110 -7.23 10.18 26.39
C LYS A 110 -7.11 9.31 25.14
N PHE A 111 -7.73 8.12 25.16
CA PHE A 111 -7.78 7.24 23.97
C PHE A 111 -8.43 7.93 22.77
N ARG A 112 -9.61 8.57 22.95
CA ARG A 112 -10.28 9.28 21.85
C ARG A 112 -9.47 10.47 21.31
N ILE A 113 -8.78 11.21 22.17
CA ILE A 113 -7.90 12.31 21.74
C ILE A 113 -6.78 11.77 20.86
N TRP A 114 -6.11 10.70 21.29
CA TRP A 114 -5.08 10.03 20.49
C TRP A 114 -5.63 9.50 19.15
N ALA A 115 -6.71 8.72 19.17
CA ALA A 115 -7.30 8.14 17.97
C ALA A 115 -7.77 9.22 16.99
N THR A 116 -8.35 10.31 17.48
CA THR A 116 -8.74 11.47 16.67
C THR A 116 -7.51 12.16 16.06
N GLY A 117 -6.39 12.23 16.81
CA GLY A 117 -5.12 12.76 16.32
C GLY A 117 -4.59 11.95 15.11
N VAL A 118 -4.55 10.63 15.26
CA VAL A 118 -4.13 9.70 14.19
C VAL A 118 -5.04 9.83 12.97
N LEU A 119 -6.35 9.83 13.16
CA LEU A 119 -7.31 9.97 12.08
C LEU A 119 -7.21 11.32 11.37
N LYS A 120 -7.06 12.40 12.14
CA LYS A 120 -6.87 13.76 11.59
C LYS A 120 -5.60 13.86 10.77
N GLU A 121 -4.49 13.30 11.25
CA GLU A 121 -3.23 13.26 10.51
C GLU A 121 -3.39 12.51 9.19
N TYR A 122 -4.01 11.32 9.22
CA TYR A 122 -4.31 10.55 8.02
C TYR A 122 -5.20 11.31 7.03
N MET A 123 -6.26 11.96 7.50
CA MET A 123 -7.18 12.74 6.65
C MET A 123 -6.50 13.94 5.97
N ILE A 124 -5.57 14.60 6.67
CA ILE A 124 -4.86 15.78 6.15
C ILE A 124 -3.71 15.38 5.25
N LYS A 125 -2.87 14.43 5.69
CA LYS A 125 -1.61 14.07 5.00
C LYS A 125 -1.77 12.87 4.05
N GLY A 126 -2.80 12.04 4.23
CA GLY A 126 -2.98 10.76 3.52
C GLY A 126 -2.14 9.60 4.06
N PHE A 127 -1.40 9.82 5.15
CA PHE A 127 -0.62 8.79 5.86
C PHE A 127 -0.46 9.16 7.34
N THR A 128 -0.14 8.16 8.16
CA THR A 128 0.35 8.29 9.53
C THR A 128 1.39 7.20 9.78
N LEU A 129 2.47 7.52 10.49
CA LEU A 129 3.59 6.62 10.75
C LEU A 129 3.93 6.59 12.24
N ASP A 130 4.25 5.41 12.74
CA ASP A 130 4.86 5.20 14.05
C ASP A 130 6.35 4.90 13.82
N ASP A 131 7.16 5.96 13.77
CA ASP A 131 8.59 5.90 13.45
C ASP A 131 9.35 4.99 14.41
N GLU A 132 9.01 5.04 15.70
CA GLU A 132 9.69 4.24 16.74
C GLU A 132 9.39 2.75 16.54
N ARG A 133 8.15 2.40 16.25
CA ARG A 133 7.76 1.01 15.94
C ARG A 133 8.44 0.50 14.67
N LEU A 134 8.51 1.32 13.64
CA LEU A 134 9.14 0.96 12.36
C LEU A 134 10.66 0.76 12.49
N LYS A 135 11.35 1.55 13.31
CA LYS A 135 12.79 1.42 13.57
C LYS A 135 13.15 0.16 14.36
N GLN A 136 12.26 -0.36 15.18
CA GLN A 136 12.53 -1.53 16.03
C GLN A 136 12.72 -2.84 15.27
N GLY A 137 12.28 -2.95 14.02
CA GLY A 137 12.49 -4.11 13.14
C GLY A 137 11.83 -5.42 13.57
N LYS A 138 11.29 -5.49 14.78
CA LYS A 138 10.54 -6.64 15.31
C LYS A 138 9.08 -6.26 15.47
N THR A 139 8.20 -7.00 14.79
CA THR A 139 6.77 -6.77 14.92
C THR A 139 6.13 -7.86 15.78
N LEU A 140 5.19 -7.47 16.60
CA LEU A 140 4.33 -8.38 17.36
C LEU A 140 3.56 -9.35 16.45
N PHE A 141 3.34 -8.96 15.20
CA PHE A 141 2.61 -9.72 14.20
C PHE A 141 3.51 -10.58 13.30
N GLY A 142 4.85 -10.58 13.53
CA GLY A 142 5.80 -11.41 12.78
C GLY A 142 6.09 -10.96 11.35
N GLN A 143 5.59 -9.80 10.93
CA GLN A 143 5.84 -9.21 9.60
C GLN A 143 6.76 -7.99 9.70
N ASP A 144 7.59 -7.81 8.67
CA ASP A 144 8.45 -6.64 8.53
C ASP A 144 7.70 -5.51 7.80
N TYR A 145 6.91 -4.74 8.56
CA TYR A 145 6.16 -3.60 8.03
C TYR A 145 7.06 -2.47 7.51
N PHE A 146 8.30 -2.37 7.97
CA PHE A 146 9.25 -1.41 7.41
C PHE A 146 9.56 -1.73 5.95
N ARG A 147 9.71 -3.00 5.61
CA ARG A 147 9.91 -3.44 4.22
C ARG A 147 8.68 -3.14 3.36
N GLU A 148 7.49 -3.39 3.87
CA GLU A 148 6.22 -3.05 3.20
C GLU A 148 6.12 -1.54 2.94
N LEU A 149 6.43 -0.71 3.98
CA LEU A 149 6.46 0.75 3.85
C LEU A 149 7.44 1.20 2.77
N LEU A 150 8.66 0.66 2.76
CA LEU A 150 9.66 0.99 1.73
C LEU A 150 9.17 0.66 0.32
N GLU A 151 8.52 -0.49 0.12
CA GLU A 151 7.96 -0.86 -1.18
C GLU A 151 6.83 0.10 -1.59
N ARG A 152 5.97 0.48 -0.65
CA ARG A 152 4.87 1.42 -0.87
C ARG A 152 5.36 2.83 -1.21
N VAL A 153 6.35 3.34 -0.47
CA VAL A 153 6.99 4.64 -0.75
C VAL A 153 7.65 4.63 -2.13
N ARG A 154 8.38 3.56 -2.48
CA ARG A 154 8.96 3.41 -3.82
C ARG A 154 7.90 3.42 -4.92
N SER A 155 6.80 2.71 -4.72
CA SER A 155 5.69 2.70 -5.67
C SER A 155 5.04 4.09 -5.84
N ILE A 156 4.89 4.85 -4.76
CA ILE A 156 4.37 6.22 -4.79
C ILE A 156 5.34 7.15 -5.53
N ARG A 157 6.64 7.09 -5.22
CA ARG A 157 7.69 7.88 -5.91
C ARG A 157 7.78 7.49 -7.39
N ALA A 158 7.66 6.20 -7.69
CA ALA A 158 7.73 5.66 -9.06
C ALA A 158 6.41 5.80 -9.85
N SER A 159 5.39 6.48 -9.33
CA SER A 159 4.20 6.78 -10.12
C SER A 159 4.57 7.68 -11.30
N GLU A 160 4.28 7.24 -12.50
CA GLU A 160 4.76 7.80 -13.79
C GLU A 160 4.62 9.34 -13.85
N ARG A 161 3.48 9.88 -13.46
CA ARG A 161 3.24 11.32 -13.49
C ARG A 161 4.13 12.12 -12.51
N ARG A 162 4.38 11.60 -11.30
CA ARG A 162 5.21 12.28 -10.30
C ARG A 162 6.69 12.25 -10.66
N ILE A 163 7.17 11.16 -11.20
CA ILE A 163 8.55 11.02 -11.65
C ILE A 163 8.85 12.04 -12.73
N TRP A 164 8.01 12.10 -13.76
CA TRP A 164 8.22 13.04 -14.85
C TRP A 164 8.15 14.49 -14.37
N GLN A 165 7.26 14.78 -13.43
CA GLN A 165 7.15 16.11 -12.84
C GLN A 165 8.43 16.45 -12.05
N GLN A 166 8.91 15.57 -11.18
CA GLN A 166 10.15 15.78 -10.42
C GLN A 166 11.38 15.90 -11.32
N ILE A 167 11.50 15.06 -12.35
CA ILE A 167 12.58 15.17 -13.34
C ILE A 167 12.52 16.53 -14.04
N THR A 168 11.32 16.97 -14.43
CA THR A 168 11.14 18.28 -15.08
C THR A 168 11.55 19.42 -14.15
N ASP A 169 11.12 19.35 -12.90
CA ASP A 169 11.42 20.39 -11.89
C ASP A 169 12.93 20.45 -11.62
N ILE A 170 13.59 19.31 -11.43
CA ILE A 170 15.05 19.20 -11.23
C ILE A 170 15.79 19.77 -12.45
N PHE A 171 15.39 19.41 -13.67
CA PHE A 171 16.05 19.92 -14.88
C PHE A 171 15.83 21.40 -15.07
N ALA A 172 14.63 21.90 -14.77
CA ALA A 172 14.33 23.32 -14.87
C ALA A 172 15.12 24.17 -13.87
N GLU A 173 15.38 23.62 -12.68
CA GLU A 173 16.10 24.35 -11.62
C GLU A 173 17.63 24.24 -11.75
N CYS A 174 18.16 23.11 -12.24
CA CYS A 174 19.58 22.79 -12.21
C CYS A 174 20.27 22.88 -13.58
N SER A 175 19.54 22.84 -14.70
CA SER A 175 20.17 22.93 -16.03
C SER A 175 20.36 24.35 -16.51
N ILE A 176 21.58 24.67 -16.90
CA ILE A 176 21.92 25.98 -17.45
C ILE A 176 21.42 26.21 -18.89
N ASP A 177 21.10 25.13 -19.61
CA ASP A 177 20.63 25.11 -20.99
C ASP A 177 19.23 24.52 -21.14
N TYR A 178 18.46 24.47 -20.05
CA TYR A 178 17.09 23.95 -20.10
C TYR A 178 16.16 24.86 -20.88
N ASN A 179 15.53 24.29 -21.90
CA ASN A 179 14.41 24.90 -22.61
C ASN A 179 13.35 23.82 -22.86
N LYS A 180 12.15 24.00 -22.26
CA LYS A 180 11.04 23.05 -22.36
C LYS A 180 10.57 22.76 -23.80
N ASP A 181 10.77 23.72 -24.70
CA ASP A 181 10.31 23.65 -26.08
C ASP A 181 11.34 23.03 -27.04
N ASP A 182 12.59 22.92 -26.61
CA ASP A 182 13.67 22.36 -27.39
C ASP A 182 13.48 20.87 -27.65
N GLN A 183 13.88 20.43 -28.83
CA GLN A 183 13.82 19.04 -29.23
C GLN A 183 14.71 18.15 -28.36
N ILE A 184 15.84 18.69 -27.86
CA ILE A 184 16.75 18.00 -26.95
C ILE A 184 16.02 17.63 -25.66
N THR A 185 15.25 18.52 -25.07
CA THR A 185 14.49 18.27 -23.84
C THR A 185 13.38 17.22 -24.06
N LYS A 186 12.66 17.31 -25.17
CA LYS A 186 11.62 16.32 -25.54
C LYS A 186 12.21 14.94 -25.81
N ASP A 187 13.31 14.88 -26.55
CA ASP A 187 14.01 13.62 -26.85
C ASP A 187 14.62 13.00 -25.59
N PHE A 188 15.07 13.82 -24.65
CA PHE A 188 15.63 13.37 -23.38
C PHE A 188 14.63 12.54 -22.56
N TYR A 189 13.41 13.03 -22.39
CA TYR A 189 12.40 12.29 -21.62
C TYR A 189 12.07 10.93 -22.23
N ALA A 190 11.89 10.90 -23.56
CA ALA A 190 11.65 9.65 -24.28
C ALA A 190 12.85 8.68 -24.17
N MET A 191 14.07 9.24 -24.22
CA MET A 191 15.29 8.47 -24.07
C MET A 191 15.41 7.85 -22.67
N VAL A 192 15.22 8.63 -21.61
CA VAL A 192 15.31 8.15 -20.23
C VAL A 192 14.32 7.03 -19.99
N GLN A 193 13.06 7.24 -20.34
CA GLN A 193 12.03 6.23 -20.21
C GLN A 193 12.39 4.93 -20.95
N ASN A 194 12.85 5.02 -22.19
CA ASN A 194 13.24 3.86 -22.97
C ASN A 194 14.44 3.13 -22.39
N LYS A 195 15.43 3.84 -21.85
CA LYS A 195 16.60 3.22 -21.20
C LYS A 195 16.23 2.42 -19.98
N PHE A 196 15.35 2.94 -19.11
CA PHE A 196 14.88 2.21 -17.94
C PHE A 196 14.04 0.99 -18.32
N HIS A 197 13.13 1.11 -19.27
CA HIS A 197 12.37 -0.06 -19.75
C HIS A 197 13.31 -1.11 -20.35
N TYR A 198 14.27 -0.72 -21.19
CA TYR A 198 15.24 -1.62 -21.77
C TYR A 198 16.12 -2.31 -20.73
N ALA A 199 16.61 -1.57 -19.75
CA ALA A 199 17.42 -2.11 -18.66
C ALA A 199 16.69 -3.23 -17.87
N ILE A 200 15.36 -3.17 -17.78
CA ILE A 200 14.57 -4.15 -17.02
C ILE A 200 14.07 -5.31 -17.86
N SER A 201 13.65 -5.04 -19.10
CA SER A 201 12.93 -5.99 -19.96
C SER A 201 13.69 -6.39 -21.24
N GLY A 202 14.80 -5.72 -21.56
CA GLY A 202 15.49 -5.87 -22.85
C GLY A 202 14.76 -5.23 -24.03
N LYS A 203 13.70 -4.42 -23.77
CA LYS A 203 12.86 -3.81 -24.80
C LYS A 203 12.51 -2.37 -24.43
N THR A 204 12.37 -1.52 -25.44
CA THR A 204 11.84 -0.16 -25.24
C THR A 204 10.35 -0.19 -24.90
N ALA A 205 9.82 0.91 -24.36
CA ALA A 205 8.39 1.03 -24.07
C ALA A 205 7.52 0.74 -25.29
N ALA A 206 7.91 1.26 -26.46
CA ALA A 206 7.20 1.02 -27.72
C ALA A 206 7.25 -0.45 -28.16
N GLU A 207 8.39 -1.10 -28.01
CA GLU A 207 8.55 -2.53 -28.33
C GLU A 207 7.72 -3.42 -27.40
N ILE A 208 7.66 -3.11 -26.10
CA ILE A 208 6.80 -3.82 -25.14
C ILE A 208 5.34 -3.75 -25.59
N VAL A 209 4.82 -2.55 -25.85
CA VAL A 209 3.43 -2.36 -26.28
C VAL A 209 3.17 -3.09 -27.60
N TYR A 210 4.06 -2.90 -28.59
CA TYR A 210 3.88 -3.47 -29.91
C TYR A 210 3.84 -5.01 -29.91
N GLU A 211 4.68 -5.66 -29.12
CA GLU A 211 4.77 -7.12 -29.09
C GLU A 211 3.72 -7.77 -28.19
N SER A 212 3.27 -7.06 -27.15
CA SER A 212 2.37 -7.62 -26.14
C SER A 212 0.90 -7.40 -26.44
N ALA A 213 0.53 -6.27 -27.05
CA ALA A 213 -0.85 -5.96 -27.39
C ALA A 213 -1.41 -6.91 -28.45
N ASP A 214 -2.39 -7.72 -28.05
CA ASP A 214 -3.01 -8.76 -28.89
C ASP A 214 -4.45 -9.02 -28.41
N SER A 215 -5.42 -8.73 -29.25
CA SER A 215 -6.85 -8.87 -28.96
C SER A 215 -7.28 -10.31 -28.64
N LYS A 216 -6.47 -11.31 -29.01
CA LYS A 216 -6.74 -12.73 -28.75
C LYS A 216 -6.24 -13.19 -27.39
N LYS A 217 -5.37 -12.43 -26.74
CA LYS A 217 -4.87 -12.75 -25.40
C LYS A 217 -5.85 -12.33 -24.33
N GLU A 218 -5.81 -13.02 -23.22
CA GLU A 218 -6.53 -12.59 -22.02
C GLU A 218 -6.14 -11.16 -21.68
N ASN A 219 -7.13 -10.29 -21.41
CA ASN A 219 -6.94 -8.87 -21.12
C ASN A 219 -6.06 -8.14 -22.16
N MET A 220 -6.07 -8.55 -23.41
CA MET A 220 -5.19 -8.02 -24.46
C MET A 220 -3.68 -8.17 -24.17
N GLY A 221 -3.28 -9.08 -23.30
CA GLY A 221 -1.91 -9.20 -22.80
C GLY A 221 -1.53 -8.22 -21.70
N LEU A 222 -2.46 -7.38 -21.23
CA LEU A 222 -2.25 -6.49 -20.09
C LEU A 222 -2.22 -7.27 -18.77
N MET A 223 -1.26 -6.97 -17.92
CA MET A 223 -1.16 -7.50 -16.56
C MET A 223 -1.88 -6.59 -15.56
N THR A 224 -1.97 -5.29 -15.87
CA THR A 224 -2.71 -4.30 -15.07
C THR A 224 -3.31 -3.21 -15.95
N TRP A 225 -4.34 -2.51 -15.45
CA TRP A 225 -4.98 -1.35 -16.10
C TRP A 225 -5.68 -0.51 -15.02
N LYS A 226 -6.15 0.68 -15.37
CA LYS A 226 -6.72 1.65 -14.43
C LYS A 226 -7.79 1.05 -13.49
N ASN A 227 -8.64 0.19 -14.01
CA ASN A 227 -9.75 -0.43 -13.26
C ASN A 227 -9.52 -1.92 -12.94
N SER A 228 -8.25 -2.39 -12.99
CA SER A 228 -7.87 -3.77 -12.68
C SER A 228 -8.23 -4.16 -11.24
N PRO A 229 -8.53 -5.44 -10.94
CA PRO A 229 -8.61 -6.57 -11.88
C PRO A 229 -9.99 -6.78 -12.51
N LYS A 230 -11.05 -6.18 -11.96
CA LYS A 230 -12.44 -6.48 -12.35
C LYS A 230 -13.07 -5.45 -13.28
N GLY A 231 -12.48 -4.28 -13.39
CA GLY A 231 -13.02 -3.20 -14.20
C GLY A 231 -12.59 -3.27 -15.66
N ARG A 232 -13.27 -2.51 -16.50
CA ARG A 232 -13.05 -2.47 -17.93
C ARG A 232 -11.68 -1.91 -18.29
N ILE A 233 -11.04 -2.51 -19.31
CA ILE A 233 -9.85 -1.95 -19.96
C ILE A 233 -10.29 -0.77 -20.84
N LEU A 234 -9.59 0.35 -20.72
CA LEU A 234 -9.83 1.56 -21.49
C LEU A 234 -8.82 1.70 -22.63
N LYS A 235 -9.19 2.45 -23.68
CA LYS A 235 -8.30 2.72 -24.82
C LYS A 235 -7.01 3.43 -24.38
N SER A 236 -7.06 4.23 -23.29
CA SER A 236 -5.88 4.87 -22.69
C SER A 236 -4.93 3.88 -22.02
N ASP A 237 -5.39 2.71 -21.60
CA ASP A 237 -4.57 1.73 -20.88
C ASP A 237 -3.63 0.97 -21.81
N VAL A 238 -4.06 0.73 -23.07
CA VAL A 238 -3.36 -0.15 -23.99
C VAL A 238 -2.09 0.43 -24.61
N SER A 239 -1.87 1.73 -24.49
CA SER A 239 -0.64 2.40 -24.95
C SER A 239 0.43 2.56 -23.87
N ILE A 240 0.17 2.09 -22.65
CA ILE A 240 1.06 2.24 -21.50
C ILE A 240 1.90 0.97 -21.32
N ALA A 241 3.20 1.04 -21.59
CA ALA A 241 4.10 -0.12 -21.54
C ALA A 241 4.12 -0.81 -20.16
N LYS A 242 4.07 -0.03 -19.07
CA LYS A 242 4.04 -0.56 -17.70
C LYS A 242 2.89 -1.55 -17.48
N ASN A 243 1.77 -1.36 -18.15
CA ASN A 243 0.59 -2.21 -18.01
C ASN A 243 0.78 -3.64 -18.54
N TYR A 244 1.79 -3.87 -19.38
CA TYR A 244 2.15 -5.18 -19.92
C TYR A 244 3.26 -5.89 -19.13
N LEU A 245 3.85 -5.24 -18.14
CA LEU A 245 4.90 -5.82 -17.30
C LEU A 245 4.30 -6.65 -16.16
N ASP A 246 4.98 -7.74 -15.81
CA ASP A 246 4.67 -8.50 -14.60
C ASP A 246 5.05 -7.71 -13.34
N GLU A 247 4.51 -8.11 -12.20
CA GLU A 247 4.73 -7.45 -10.92
C GLU A 247 6.22 -7.37 -10.53
N LYS A 248 6.99 -8.43 -10.85
CA LYS A 248 8.43 -8.47 -10.58
C LYS A 248 9.18 -7.43 -11.40
N SER A 249 8.85 -7.31 -12.68
CA SER A 249 9.44 -6.31 -13.58
C SER A 249 9.04 -4.89 -13.19
N ILE A 250 7.79 -4.67 -12.79
CA ILE A 250 7.33 -3.39 -12.25
C ILE A 250 8.13 -3.01 -11.01
N LYS A 251 8.28 -3.90 -10.03
CA LYS A 251 9.08 -3.64 -8.81
C LYS A 251 10.54 -3.37 -9.13
N ARG A 252 11.12 -4.05 -10.13
CA ARG A 252 12.50 -3.79 -10.57
C ARG A 252 12.63 -2.41 -11.23
N LEU A 253 11.68 -2.04 -12.08
CA LEU A 253 11.63 -0.73 -12.73
C LEU A 253 11.52 0.38 -11.68
N GLU A 254 10.60 0.27 -10.73
CA GLU A 254 10.42 1.22 -9.63
C GLU A 254 11.68 1.38 -8.78
N ARG A 255 12.38 0.29 -8.46
CA ARG A 255 13.66 0.34 -7.75
C ARG A 255 14.78 1.00 -8.54
N ALA A 256 14.82 0.75 -9.85
CA ALA A 256 15.83 1.36 -10.71
C ALA A 256 15.62 2.87 -10.81
N ILE A 257 14.39 3.30 -11.03
CA ILE A 257 14.04 4.72 -11.14
C ILE A 257 14.25 5.45 -9.81
N THR A 258 13.79 4.89 -8.68
CA THR A 258 14.00 5.51 -7.36
C THR A 258 15.50 5.63 -7.05
N GLY A 259 16.29 4.60 -7.35
CA GLY A 259 17.74 4.66 -7.14
C GLY A 259 18.44 5.67 -8.04
N TYR A 260 17.92 5.94 -9.23
CA TYR A 260 18.42 7.01 -10.08
C TYR A 260 18.13 8.39 -9.50
N PHE A 261 16.94 8.58 -8.91
CA PHE A 261 16.62 9.82 -8.21
C PHE A 261 17.57 10.10 -7.05
N ASP A 262 17.78 9.10 -6.19
CA ASP A 262 18.70 9.24 -5.07
C ASP A 262 20.14 9.57 -5.56
N TYR A 263 20.56 8.97 -6.70
CA TYR A 263 21.84 9.24 -7.34
C TYR A 263 21.95 10.67 -7.90
N ILE A 264 20.90 11.18 -8.56
CA ILE A 264 20.92 12.51 -9.16
C ILE A 264 20.80 13.60 -8.10
N GLU A 265 20.00 13.39 -7.04
CA GLU A 265 19.89 14.29 -5.90
C GLU A 265 21.27 14.50 -5.24
N ASP A 266 22.03 13.42 -5.01
CA ASP A 266 23.40 13.48 -4.44
C ASP A 266 24.39 14.23 -5.35
N ILE A 267 24.27 14.09 -6.68
CA ILE A 267 25.12 14.85 -7.61
C ILE A 267 24.76 16.34 -7.59
N ILE A 268 23.48 16.68 -7.60
CA ILE A 268 23.01 18.06 -7.58
C ILE A 268 23.42 18.77 -6.29
N GLU A 269 23.38 18.10 -5.16
CA GLU A 269 23.85 18.67 -3.89
C GLU A 269 25.35 19.02 -3.90
N ARG A 270 26.14 18.31 -4.70
CA ARG A 270 27.60 18.53 -4.81
C ARG A 270 27.99 19.47 -5.95
N GLU A 271 27.27 19.43 -7.06
CA GLU A 271 27.54 20.19 -8.28
C GLU A 271 26.33 21.07 -8.62
N ASN A 272 26.46 22.36 -8.43
CA ASN A 272 25.33 23.29 -8.48
C ASN A 272 24.72 23.56 -9.87
N THR A 273 25.34 23.06 -10.96
CA THR A 273 24.86 23.32 -12.34
C THR A 273 25.17 22.15 -13.27
N PHE A 274 24.22 21.82 -14.15
CA PHE A 274 24.33 20.78 -15.18
C PHE A 274 23.85 21.27 -16.54
N THR A 275 24.36 20.63 -17.60
CA THR A 275 23.75 20.69 -18.93
C THR A 275 22.80 19.51 -19.12
N MET A 276 21.87 19.64 -20.07
CA MET A 276 20.97 18.53 -20.48
C MET A 276 21.76 17.33 -20.99
N GLN A 277 22.95 17.56 -21.57
CA GLN A 277 23.83 16.48 -22.03
C GLN A 277 24.47 15.72 -20.85
N GLU A 278 24.89 16.39 -19.80
CA GLU A 278 25.42 15.75 -18.58
C GLU A 278 24.36 14.92 -17.87
N PHE A 279 23.10 15.41 -17.80
CA PHE A 279 22.01 14.59 -17.33
C PHE A 279 21.75 13.34 -18.20
N ALA A 280 21.82 13.47 -19.51
CA ALA A 280 21.70 12.29 -20.40
C ALA A 280 22.83 11.28 -20.17
N HIS A 281 24.02 11.75 -19.83
CA HIS A 281 25.18 10.92 -19.50
C HIS A 281 25.01 10.23 -18.14
N SER A 282 24.54 10.94 -17.12
CA SER A 282 24.34 10.40 -15.77
C SER A 282 23.40 9.20 -15.72
N VAL A 283 22.39 9.16 -16.61
CA VAL A 283 21.51 7.98 -16.75
C VAL A 283 22.31 6.75 -17.20
N ASN A 284 23.23 6.91 -18.12
CA ASN A 284 24.08 5.79 -18.59
C ASN A 284 25.05 5.34 -17.50
N GLU A 285 25.68 6.27 -16.79
CA GLU A 285 26.59 5.98 -15.68
C GLU A 285 25.87 5.21 -14.57
N PHE A 286 24.69 5.66 -14.17
CA PHE A 286 23.87 4.98 -13.18
C PHE A 286 23.49 3.55 -13.63
N LEU A 287 23.02 3.37 -14.86
CA LEU A 287 22.65 2.05 -15.37
C LEU A 287 23.87 1.13 -15.47
N ALA A 288 25.04 1.65 -15.93
CA ALA A 288 26.30 0.91 -15.97
C ALA A 288 26.77 0.50 -14.56
N PHE A 289 26.74 1.42 -13.60
CA PHE A 289 27.07 1.16 -12.20
C PHE A 289 26.19 0.04 -11.62
N ARG A 290 24.91 0.04 -11.96
CA ARG A 290 23.93 -0.98 -11.54
C ARG A 290 24.04 -2.26 -12.38
N ARG A 291 24.97 -2.34 -13.35
CA ARG A 291 25.19 -3.48 -14.25
C ARG A 291 23.95 -3.85 -15.08
N TYR A 292 23.21 -2.84 -15.51
CA TYR A 292 22.11 -2.99 -16.45
C TYR A 292 22.63 -2.82 -17.90
N ASP A 293 21.97 -3.50 -18.83
CA ASP A 293 22.20 -3.27 -20.26
C ASP A 293 21.70 -1.89 -20.67
N ILE A 294 22.52 -1.15 -21.41
CA ILE A 294 22.22 0.21 -21.82
C ILE A 294 21.75 0.22 -23.28
N LEU A 295 20.59 0.79 -23.51
CA LEU A 295 20.05 1.02 -24.86
C LEU A 295 20.97 1.99 -25.62
N GLN A 296 21.53 1.53 -26.76
CA GLN A 296 22.46 2.31 -27.58
C GLN A 296 21.76 3.12 -28.68
N ASN A 297 20.47 2.83 -28.97
CA ASN A 297 19.70 3.45 -30.05
C ASN A 297 18.28 3.82 -29.58
N LYS A 298 17.44 4.31 -30.48
CA LYS A 298 16.04 4.70 -30.17
C LYS A 298 15.05 3.51 -30.14
N GLY A 299 15.52 2.25 -30.28
CA GLY A 299 14.68 1.07 -30.45
C GLY A 299 14.25 0.86 -31.94
N LYS A 300 13.63 -0.31 -32.20
CA LYS A 300 13.21 -0.70 -33.52
C LYS A 300 11.80 -0.25 -33.90
N ILE A 301 10.97 0.04 -32.90
CA ILE A 301 9.57 0.39 -33.06
C ILE A 301 9.35 1.82 -32.56
N SER A 302 8.72 2.66 -33.41
CA SER A 302 8.33 4.00 -33.00
C SER A 302 7.10 3.97 -32.08
N HIS A 303 6.98 4.96 -31.18
CA HIS A 303 5.81 5.11 -30.32
C HIS A 303 4.49 5.20 -31.10
N ALA A 304 4.48 5.92 -32.22
CA ALA A 304 3.30 6.04 -33.07
C ALA A 304 2.84 4.68 -33.60
N LYS A 305 3.77 3.86 -34.12
CA LYS A 305 3.48 2.52 -34.65
C LYS A 305 2.99 1.56 -33.57
N ALA A 306 3.59 1.64 -32.37
CA ALA A 306 3.17 0.83 -31.24
C ALA A 306 1.75 1.20 -30.77
N LYS A 307 1.47 2.49 -30.65
CA LYS A 307 0.16 3.02 -30.26
C LYS A 307 -0.91 2.64 -31.28
N GLU A 308 -0.67 2.84 -32.57
CA GLU A 308 -1.60 2.49 -33.65
C GLU A 308 -1.97 1.00 -33.60
N LYS A 309 -0.99 0.11 -33.45
CA LYS A 309 -1.25 -1.32 -33.30
C LYS A 309 -2.09 -1.62 -32.05
N ALA A 310 -1.71 -1.09 -30.88
CA ALA A 310 -2.40 -1.35 -29.63
C ALA A 310 -3.86 -0.85 -29.67
N GLU A 311 -4.10 0.31 -30.28
CA GLU A 311 -5.45 0.85 -30.46
C GLU A 311 -6.29 0.04 -31.45
N SER A 312 -5.68 -0.47 -32.52
CA SER A 312 -6.35 -1.37 -33.46
C SER A 312 -6.75 -2.70 -32.81
N GLU A 313 -5.84 -3.31 -32.05
CA GLU A 313 -6.14 -4.52 -31.29
C GLU A 313 -7.24 -4.25 -30.23
N TYR A 314 -7.22 -3.07 -29.58
CA TYR A 314 -8.25 -2.67 -28.64
C TYR A 314 -9.62 -2.55 -29.30
N ASP A 315 -9.71 -1.95 -30.47
CA ASP A 315 -10.99 -1.79 -31.19
C ASP A 315 -11.63 -3.14 -31.55
N ILE A 316 -10.81 -4.19 -31.75
CA ILE A 316 -11.28 -5.58 -31.91
C ILE A 316 -11.72 -6.16 -30.58
N PHE A 317 -10.87 -6.11 -29.56
CA PHE A 317 -11.12 -6.65 -28.22
C PHE A 317 -12.33 -6.02 -27.55
N ASN A 318 -12.51 -4.71 -27.72
CA ASN A 318 -13.58 -3.95 -27.09
C ASN A 318 -15.00 -4.40 -27.52
N LYS A 319 -15.13 -5.04 -28.70
CA LYS A 319 -16.40 -5.61 -29.16
C LYS A 319 -16.84 -6.82 -28.34
N THR A 320 -15.89 -7.53 -27.76
CA THR A 320 -16.13 -8.75 -26.96
C THR A 320 -15.97 -8.54 -25.46
N GLN A 321 -15.50 -7.37 -25.05
CA GLN A 321 -15.28 -7.03 -23.65
C GLN A 321 -16.64 -6.97 -22.92
N LYS A 322 -16.81 -7.79 -21.87
CA LYS A 322 -18.02 -7.76 -21.04
C LYS A 322 -18.16 -6.41 -20.34
N ILE A 323 -19.34 -5.81 -20.49
CA ILE A 323 -19.71 -4.59 -19.78
C ILE A 323 -20.45 -5.04 -18.51
N GLU A 324 -19.80 -4.93 -17.35
CA GLU A 324 -20.53 -4.98 -16.08
C GLU A 324 -20.99 -3.56 -15.72
N SER A 325 -22.27 -3.33 -15.73
CA SER A 325 -22.84 -2.08 -15.25
C SER A 325 -22.74 -2.00 -13.71
N ASP A 326 -22.80 -0.80 -13.15
CA ASP A 326 -22.86 -0.63 -11.69
C ASP A 326 -24.09 -1.34 -11.11
N PHE A 327 -25.17 -1.42 -11.87
CA PHE A 327 -26.37 -2.18 -11.53
C PHE A 327 -26.09 -3.70 -11.45
N ASP A 328 -25.33 -4.29 -12.38
CA ASP A 328 -24.96 -5.70 -12.32
C ASP A 328 -24.09 -6.03 -11.11
N ARG A 329 -23.21 -5.08 -10.71
CA ARG A 329 -22.39 -5.22 -9.51
C ARG A 329 -23.23 -5.19 -8.24
N GLU A 330 -24.20 -4.30 -8.17
CA GLU A 330 -25.10 -4.17 -7.02
C GLU A 330 -26.01 -5.40 -6.90
N LEU A 331 -26.57 -5.90 -8.01
CA LEU A 331 -27.31 -7.14 -8.06
C LEU A 331 -26.51 -8.35 -7.57
N LYS A 332 -25.22 -8.45 -7.97
CA LYS A 332 -24.32 -9.52 -7.52
C LYS A 332 -24.01 -9.43 -6.03
N LYS A 333 -23.92 -8.24 -5.45
CA LYS A 333 -23.76 -8.05 -4.00
C LYS A 333 -25.00 -8.52 -3.25
N LEU A 334 -26.17 -8.03 -3.64
CA LEU A 334 -27.45 -8.41 -3.05
C LEU A 334 -27.70 -9.91 -3.13
N THR A 335 -27.40 -10.56 -4.26
CA THR A 335 -27.54 -12.00 -4.43
C THR A 335 -26.58 -12.79 -3.52
N LYS A 336 -25.37 -12.26 -3.27
CA LYS A 336 -24.41 -12.86 -2.35
C LYS A 336 -24.83 -12.73 -0.89
N GLU A 337 -25.36 -11.60 -0.51
CA GLU A 337 -25.91 -11.35 0.83
C GLU A 337 -27.09 -12.27 1.11
N MET A 338 -28.02 -12.41 0.17
CA MET A 338 -29.14 -13.35 0.29
C MET A 338 -28.73 -14.84 0.34
N SER A 339 -27.61 -15.20 -0.28
CA SER A 339 -27.10 -16.59 -0.24
C SER A 339 -26.30 -16.93 1.04
N HIS A 340 -25.99 -15.96 1.88
CA HIS A 340 -25.34 -16.15 3.18
C HIS A 340 -26.33 -16.13 4.36
N GLU A 341 -27.60 -15.77 4.12
CA GLU A 341 -28.67 -15.78 5.13
C GLU A 341 -29.56 -17.04 5.07
N GLY A 342 -29.28 -17.99 4.21
CA GLY A 342 -29.90 -19.31 4.13
C GLY A 342 -28.92 -20.40 4.57
#